data_9048287456e2f2163285432d4f3f7672
#
_entry.id   9048287456e2f2163285432d4f3f7672
#
_cell.length_a   1.000
_cell.length_b   1.000
_cell.length_c   1.000
_cell.angle_alpha   90.00
_cell.angle_beta   90.00
_cell.angle_gamma   90.00
#
_symmetry.space_group_name_H-M   'P 1'
#
loop_
_entity.id
_entity.type
_entity.pdbx_description
1 polymer ?
#
loop_
_entity_poly.entity_id
_entity_poly.type
_entity_poly.pdbx_seq_one_letter_code
_entity_poly.pdbx_strand_id
1 'polypeptide(L)'
;DWIPISLPEQIYQWAPESTVVSLGGATEASIWSNYYVCKKGEAYKNSIPYGYPLTNQRFFVADECGLPAPDYVPGELCICGEGLAEGYLDDDRQNAEHFVVNDYLKERVYRTGDYGYYRKDGAIIFLGRKDAQVKIRGHRIELGEIEKVLSEDERVEDVCAVVVERANRNKEILTIVTPALRGENVDAESLAESLSENEAQVKKPHDEEW
;
A
#
# COMPACT_ATOMS: atom_id res chain seq x y z
N ASP A 1 1.28 -4.61 5.92
CA ASP A 1 2.56 -5.18 5.48
C ASP A 1 2.38 -6.64 5.08
N TRP A 2 3.30 -7.15 4.25
CA TRP A 2 3.32 -8.55 3.86
C TRP A 2 3.57 -9.44 5.08
N ILE A 3 2.72 -10.44 5.25
CA ILE A 3 2.90 -11.46 6.29
C ILE A 3 3.85 -12.53 5.75
N PRO A 4 4.94 -12.87 6.45
CA PRO A 4 5.84 -13.94 6.04
C PRO A 4 5.08 -15.26 5.88
N ILE A 5 5.27 -15.96 4.76
CA ILE A 5 4.55 -17.21 4.46
C ILE A 5 4.80 -18.32 5.48
N SER A 6 5.92 -18.24 6.21
CA SER A 6 6.27 -19.19 7.29
C SER A 6 5.61 -18.88 8.64
N LEU A 7 5.06 -17.66 8.81
CA LEU A 7 4.54 -17.22 10.10
C LEU A 7 3.37 -18.07 10.62
N PRO A 8 2.37 -18.46 9.81
CA PRO A 8 1.29 -19.31 10.30
C PRO A 8 1.78 -20.63 10.89
N GLU A 9 2.71 -21.29 10.21
CA GLU A 9 3.27 -22.57 10.70
C GLU A 9 4.08 -22.38 11.97
N GLN A 10 4.85 -21.30 12.08
CA GLN A 10 5.57 -20.95 13.33
C GLN A 10 4.60 -20.74 14.50
N ILE A 11 3.47 -20.06 14.28
CA ILE A 11 2.45 -19.87 15.31
C ILE A 11 1.87 -21.23 15.73
N TYR A 12 1.56 -22.12 14.79
CA TYR A 12 1.01 -23.44 15.09
C TYR A 12 2.01 -24.35 15.83
N GLN A 13 3.32 -24.14 15.68
CA GLN A 13 4.31 -24.85 16.48
C GLN A 13 4.23 -24.48 17.97
N TRP A 14 3.94 -23.22 18.29
CA TRP A 14 3.86 -22.73 19.66
C TRP A 14 2.45 -22.82 20.25
N ALA A 15 1.44 -22.66 19.40
CA ALA A 15 0.04 -22.66 19.80
C ALA A 15 -0.80 -23.54 18.85
N PRO A 16 -0.68 -24.88 18.95
CA PRO A 16 -1.23 -25.82 17.96
C PRO A 16 -2.76 -25.82 17.88
N GLU A 17 -3.44 -25.38 18.94
CA GLU A 17 -4.90 -25.30 19.00
C GLU A 17 -5.46 -23.90 18.65
N SER A 18 -4.59 -22.97 18.25
CA SER A 18 -5.01 -21.62 17.85
C SER A 18 -5.65 -21.63 16.47
N THR A 19 -6.39 -20.56 16.16
CA THR A 19 -6.81 -20.24 14.79
C THR A 19 -5.99 -19.04 14.33
N VAL A 20 -5.23 -19.22 13.26
CA VAL A 20 -4.44 -18.13 12.68
C VAL A 20 -5.24 -17.46 11.59
N VAL A 21 -5.49 -16.16 11.75
CA VAL A 21 -6.24 -15.34 10.80
C VAL A 21 -5.36 -14.20 10.33
N SER A 22 -5.09 -14.16 9.02
CA SER A 22 -4.49 -13.00 8.36
C SER A 22 -5.56 -11.95 8.15
N LEU A 23 -5.27 -10.71 8.53
CA LEU A 23 -6.15 -9.56 8.32
C LEU A 23 -5.45 -8.54 7.43
N GLY A 24 -6.21 -7.89 6.57
CA GLY A 24 -5.75 -6.83 5.69
C GLY A 24 -6.82 -5.77 5.49
N GLY A 25 -6.45 -4.68 4.81
CA GLY A 25 -7.36 -3.58 4.52
C GLY A 25 -6.65 -2.25 4.44
N ALA A 26 -7.43 -1.19 4.37
CA ALA A 26 -6.98 0.18 4.31
C ALA A 26 -7.53 0.99 5.49
N THR A 27 -6.79 2.00 5.94
CA THR A 27 -7.25 2.95 6.96
C THR A 27 -8.56 3.61 6.55
N GLU A 28 -8.71 3.89 5.26
CA GLU A 28 -9.86 4.49 4.61
C GLU A 28 -11.10 3.58 4.59
N ALA A 29 -10.92 2.32 5.00
CA ALA A 29 -12.00 1.33 5.11
C ALA A 29 -11.94 0.58 6.44
N SER A 30 -11.84 1.34 7.56
CA SER A 30 -11.85 0.85 8.95
C SER A 30 -10.70 -0.11 9.27
N ILE A 31 -9.50 0.15 8.74
CA ILE A 31 -8.25 -0.57 8.99
C ILE A 31 -8.26 -2.01 8.43
N TRP A 32 -9.25 -2.82 8.82
CA TRP A 32 -9.38 -4.20 8.35
C TRP A 32 -10.63 -4.36 7.50
N SER A 33 -10.42 -4.83 6.28
CA SER A 33 -11.48 -4.98 5.31
C SER A 33 -11.63 -6.42 4.82
N ASN A 34 -10.63 -7.26 5.08
CA ASN A 34 -10.62 -8.65 4.67
C ASN A 34 -9.96 -9.56 5.72
N TYR A 35 -10.15 -10.86 5.52
CA TYR A 35 -9.54 -11.90 6.33
C TYR A 35 -9.20 -13.14 5.51
N TYR A 36 -8.20 -13.89 5.96
CA TYR A 36 -7.92 -15.23 5.48
C TYR A 36 -7.56 -16.15 6.64
N VAL A 37 -8.28 -17.27 6.76
CA VAL A 37 -7.98 -18.28 7.78
C VAL A 37 -6.86 -19.18 7.26
N CYS A 38 -5.67 -19.04 7.83
CA CYS A 38 -4.52 -19.86 7.51
C CYS A 38 -4.69 -21.26 8.13
N LYS A 39 -4.67 -22.30 7.30
CA LYS A 39 -4.81 -23.67 7.80
C LYS A 39 -3.46 -24.25 8.19
N LYS A 40 -3.44 -25.05 9.25
CA LYS A 40 -2.25 -25.79 9.68
C LYS A 40 -1.76 -26.72 8.56
N GLY A 41 -0.48 -26.66 8.26
CA GLY A 41 0.13 -27.43 7.17
C GLY A 41 -0.17 -26.90 5.75
N GLU A 42 -0.84 -25.76 5.61
CA GLU A 42 -1.06 -25.14 4.31
C GLU A 42 0.22 -24.49 3.80
N ALA A 43 0.66 -24.89 2.60
CA ALA A 43 1.86 -24.33 1.99
C ALA A 43 1.50 -23.17 1.05
N TYR A 44 2.11 -22.02 1.30
CA TYR A 44 1.98 -20.83 0.45
C TYR A 44 3.21 -20.72 -0.45
N LYS A 45 2.99 -20.50 -1.76
CA LYS A 45 4.10 -20.38 -2.73
C LYS A 45 4.72 -18.98 -2.74
N ASN A 46 3.89 -17.96 -2.91
CA ASN A 46 4.34 -16.57 -3.09
C ASN A 46 3.88 -15.67 -1.93
N SER A 47 2.62 -15.77 -1.55
CA SER A 47 2.01 -14.99 -0.48
C SER A 47 0.86 -15.74 0.17
N ILE A 48 0.51 -15.38 1.39
CA ILE A 48 -0.76 -15.74 1.99
C ILE A 48 -1.84 -14.99 1.21
N PRO A 49 -2.97 -15.63 0.83
CA PRO A 49 -4.05 -14.92 0.16
C PRO A 49 -4.51 -13.72 0.98
N TYR A 50 -4.86 -12.64 0.30
CA TYR A 50 -5.49 -11.49 0.95
C TYR A 50 -6.86 -11.88 1.52
N GLY A 51 -7.52 -12.84 0.88
CA GLY A 51 -8.66 -13.57 1.42
C GLY A 51 -10.00 -13.01 1.00
N TYR A 52 -10.93 -12.95 1.96
CA TYR A 52 -12.33 -12.64 1.73
C TYR A 52 -12.71 -11.36 2.46
N PRO A 53 -13.71 -10.59 1.99
CA PRO A 53 -14.18 -9.39 2.68
C PRO A 53 -14.76 -9.73 4.06
N LEU A 54 -14.58 -8.82 5.02
CA LEU A 54 -15.28 -8.85 6.30
C LEU A 54 -16.78 -8.55 6.11
N THR A 55 -17.58 -8.90 7.10
CA THR A 55 -19.01 -8.59 7.11
C THR A 55 -19.27 -7.09 6.92
N ASN A 56 -20.24 -6.73 6.10
CA ASN A 56 -20.60 -5.37 5.72
C ASN A 56 -19.55 -4.64 4.88
N GLN A 57 -18.50 -5.33 4.47
CA GLN A 57 -17.52 -4.84 3.51
C GLN A 57 -17.53 -5.73 2.27
N ARG A 58 -17.18 -5.17 1.14
CA ARG A 58 -17.05 -5.86 -0.13
C ARG A 58 -15.80 -5.38 -0.84
N PHE A 59 -15.19 -6.26 -1.60
CA PHE A 59 -14.15 -5.91 -2.56
C PHE A 59 -14.70 -5.98 -3.97
N PHE A 60 -14.10 -5.19 -4.82
CA PHE A 60 -14.37 -5.14 -6.24
C PHE A 60 -13.02 -5.02 -6.95
N VAL A 61 -12.70 -5.99 -7.78
CA VAL A 61 -11.50 -5.93 -8.63
C VAL A 61 -11.89 -5.23 -9.92
N ALA A 62 -11.41 -4.01 -10.10
CA ALA A 62 -11.73 -3.17 -11.26
C ALA A 62 -10.67 -3.32 -12.35
N ASP A 63 -11.11 -3.49 -13.59
CA ASP A 63 -10.28 -3.33 -14.78
C ASP A 63 -9.97 -1.85 -15.07
N GLU A 64 -9.27 -1.57 -16.17
CA GLU A 64 -8.92 -0.20 -16.58
C GLU A 64 -10.13 0.68 -16.91
N CYS A 65 -11.27 0.07 -17.21
CA CYS A 65 -12.54 0.75 -17.49
C CYS A 65 -13.43 0.90 -16.24
N GLY A 66 -12.97 0.41 -15.08
CA GLY A 66 -13.76 0.41 -13.85
C GLY A 66 -14.84 -0.68 -13.80
N LEU A 67 -14.77 -1.68 -14.68
CA LEU A 67 -15.68 -2.84 -14.72
C LEU A 67 -15.11 -4.02 -13.94
N PRO A 68 -15.95 -5.01 -13.52
CA PRO A 68 -15.46 -6.21 -12.84
C PRO A 68 -14.45 -6.97 -13.69
N ALA A 69 -13.25 -7.17 -13.17
CA ALA A 69 -12.26 -8.05 -13.79
C ALA A 69 -12.67 -9.52 -13.61
N PRO A 70 -12.48 -10.35 -14.65
CA PRO A 70 -12.67 -11.79 -14.55
C PRO A 70 -11.72 -12.46 -13.53
N ASP A 71 -12.05 -13.68 -13.08
CA ASP A 71 -11.16 -14.48 -12.24
C ASP A 71 -9.77 -14.61 -12.88
N TYR A 72 -8.75 -14.51 -12.05
CA TYR A 72 -7.32 -14.55 -12.43
C TYR A 72 -6.83 -13.39 -13.32
N VAL A 73 -7.67 -12.39 -13.61
CA VAL A 73 -7.26 -11.18 -14.31
C VAL A 73 -6.94 -10.10 -13.29
N PRO A 74 -5.72 -9.55 -13.28
CA PRO A 74 -5.34 -8.48 -12.37
C PRO A 74 -6.13 -7.19 -12.63
N GLY A 75 -6.52 -6.53 -11.55
CA GLY A 75 -7.16 -5.22 -11.57
C GLY A 75 -6.92 -4.47 -10.27
N GLU A 76 -7.40 -3.23 -10.19
CA GLU A 76 -7.33 -2.43 -8.99
C GLU A 76 -8.31 -2.97 -7.94
N LEU A 77 -7.84 -3.16 -6.72
CA LEU A 77 -8.69 -3.52 -5.58
C LEU A 77 -9.44 -2.28 -5.10
N CYS A 78 -10.75 -2.31 -5.22
CA CYS A 78 -11.62 -1.29 -4.66
C CYS A 78 -12.39 -1.86 -3.48
N ILE A 79 -12.58 -1.05 -2.43
CA ILE A 79 -13.34 -1.44 -1.23
C ILE A 79 -14.65 -0.68 -1.21
N CYS A 80 -15.74 -1.35 -0.85
CA CYS A 80 -17.06 -0.75 -0.68
C CYS A 80 -17.78 -1.34 0.53
N GLY A 81 -18.84 -0.66 0.98
CA GLY A 81 -19.64 -1.04 2.13
C GLY A 81 -19.53 -0.05 3.29
N GLU A 82 -20.07 -0.47 4.44
CA GLU A 82 -20.27 0.39 5.61
C GLU A 82 -18.98 0.82 6.31
N GLY A 83 -17.87 0.14 6.02
CA GLY A 83 -16.56 0.44 6.62
C GLY A 83 -15.81 1.63 5.96
N LEU A 84 -16.35 2.20 4.88
CA LEU A 84 -15.68 3.31 4.20
C LEU A 84 -15.71 4.59 5.03
N ALA A 85 -14.56 5.26 5.13
CA ALA A 85 -14.47 6.61 5.66
C ALA A 85 -15.26 7.60 4.79
N GLU A 86 -15.65 8.74 5.35
CA GLU A 86 -16.29 9.81 4.57
C GLU A 86 -15.30 10.47 3.58
N GLY A 87 -14.03 10.46 3.89
CA GLY A 87 -12.97 10.99 3.05
C GLY A 87 -11.76 11.44 3.86
N TYR A 88 -10.83 12.09 3.19
CA TYR A 88 -9.70 12.80 3.80
C TYR A 88 -10.16 14.19 4.22
N LEU A 89 -9.74 14.63 5.41
CA LEU A 89 -10.07 15.95 5.92
C LEU A 89 -9.36 17.03 5.09
N ASP A 90 -10.14 18.02 4.61
CA ASP A 90 -9.66 19.19 3.86
C ASP A 90 -8.83 18.85 2.60
N ASP A 91 -9.07 17.67 2.00
CA ASP A 91 -8.38 17.25 0.77
C ASP A 91 -9.35 16.79 -0.31
N ASP A 92 -10.04 17.75 -0.92
CA ASP A 92 -11.03 17.50 -1.98
C ASP A 92 -10.43 16.80 -3.19
N ARG A 93 -9.15 17.02 -3.48
CA ARG A 93 -8.47 16.38 -4.61
C ARG A 93 -8.33 14.88 -4.37
N GLN A 94 -7.75 14.48 -3.25
CA GLN A 94 -7.60 13.07 -2.90
C GLN A 94 -8.97 12.38 -2.74
N ASN A 95 -9.94 13.10 -2.20
CA ASN A 95 -11.31 12.60 -2.08
C ASN A 95 -11.92 12.29 -3.45
N ALA A 96 -11.77 13.20 -4.43
CA ALA A 96 -12.28 13.00 -5.78
C ALA A 96 -11.55 11.88 -6.54
N GLU A 97 -10.29 11.62 -6.21
CA GLU A 97 -9.47 10.58 -6.84
C GLU A 97 -9.76 9.18 -6.28
N HIS A 98 -9.90 9.07 -4.96
CA HIS A 98 -9.96 7.78 -4.27
C HIS A 98 -11.39 7.38 -3.85
N PHE A 99 -12.24 8.30 -3.45
CA PHE A 99 -13.60 8.00 -3.02
C PHE A 99 -14.59 8.34 -4.12
N VAL A 100 -14.80 7.41 -5.03
CA VAL A 100 -15.61 7.62 -6.23
C VAL A 100 -16.90 6.81 -6.20
N VAL A 101 -17.90 7.25 -6.97
CA VAL A 101 -19.06 6.41 -7.28
C VAL A 101 -18.72 5.57 -8.50
N ASN A 102 -18.67 4.26 -8.32
CA ASN A 102 -18.44 3.34 -9.42
C ASN A 102 -19.72 3.25 -10.28
N ASP A 103 -19.59 3.52 -11.57
CA ASP A 103 -20.74 3.58 -12.49
C ASP A 103 -21.41 2.23 -12.72
N TYR A 104 -20.68 1.13 -12.61
CA TYR A 104 -21.23 -0.22 -12.74
C TYR A 104 -21.98 -0.64 -11.48
N LEU A 105 -21.37 -0.49 -10.30
CA LEU A 105 -21.96 -0.88 -9.01
C LEU A 105 -23.05 0.10 -8.56
N LYS A 106 -23.02 1.35 -9.04
CA LYS A 106 -23.88 2.46 -8.59
C LYS A 106 -23.75 2.74 -7.09
N GLU A 107 -22.57 2.48 -6.54
CA GLU A 107 -22.24 2.71 -5.14
C GLU A 107 -20.87 3.36 -4.97
N ARG A 108 -20.65 3.93 -3.79
CA ARG A 108 -19.40 4.56 -3.43
C ARG A 108 -18.36 3.49 -3.14
N VAL A 109 -17.17 3.66 -3.71
CA VAL A 109 -16.02 2.78 -3.54
C VAL A 109 -14.79 3.59 -3.15
N TYR A 110 -13.89 2.98 -2.40
CA TYR A 110 -12.55 3.47 -2.17
C TYR A 110 -11.60 2.75 -3.12
N ARG A 111 -10.91 3.51 -3.96
CA ARG A 111 -9.85 3.05 -4.85
C ARG A 111 -8.55 2.99 -4.07
N THR A 112 -8.06 1.78 -3.84
CA THR A 112 -6.92 1.58 -2.92
C THR A 112 -5.57 1.88 -3.56
N GLY A 113 -5.47 1.84 -4.89
CA GLY A 113 -4.20 1.79 -5.63
C GLY A 113 -3.49 0.43 -5.53
N ASP A 114 -4.03 -0.49 -4.77
CA ASP A 114 -3.56 -1.87 -4.66
C ASP A 114 -4.07 -2.69 -5.84
N TYR A 115 -3.26 -3.65 -6.30
CA TYR A 115 -3.60 -4.55 -7.39
C TYR A 115 -3.72 -5.99 -6.91
N GLY A 116 -4.66 -6.70 -7.51
CA GLY A 116 -4.90 -8.09 -7.17
C GLY A 116 -5.87 -8.74 -8.16
N TYR A 117 -6.26 -9.97 -7.88
CA TYR A 117 -7.24 -10.71 -8.67
C TYR A 117 -8.04 -11.66 -7.80
N TYR A 118 -9.22 -12.05 -8.28
CA TYR A 118 -10.00 -13.12 -7.67
C TYR A 118 -9.49 -14.49 -8.12
N ARG A 119 -9.33 -15.39 -7.17
CA ARG A 119 -9.28 -16.83 -7.48
C ARG A 119 -10.70 -17.36 -7.70
N LYS A 120 -10.79 -18.53 -8.33
CA LYS A 120 -12.08 -19.22 -8.58
C LYS A 120 -12.92 -19.48 -7.32
N ASP A 121 -12.29 -19.60 -6.17
CA ASP A 121 -12.95 -19.74 -4.86
C ASP A 121 -13.40 -18.41 -4.23
N GLY A 122 -13.20 -17.32 -4.94
CA GLY A 122 -13.53 -15.95 -4.49
C GLY A 122 -12.48 -15.31 -3.57
N ALA A 123 -11.41 -16.01 -3.22
CA ALA A 123 -10.32 -15.41 -2.47
C ALA A 123 -9.55 -14.41 -3.31
N ILE A 124 -9.21 -13.27 -2.73
CA ILE A 124 -8.38 -12.25 -3.35
C ILE A 124 -6.91 -12.60 -3.17
N ILE A 125 -6.14 -12.47 -4.24
CA ILE A 125 -4.68 -12.49 -4.22
C ILE A 125 -4.19 -11.08 -4.42
N PHE A 126 -3.40 -10.59 -3.48
CA PHE A 126 -2.75 -9.30 -3.54
C PHE A 126 -1.46 -9.38 -4.37
N LEU A 127 -1.26 -8.47 -5.30
CA LEU A 127 -0.09 -8.43 -6.17
C LEU A 127 0.87 -7.29 -5.84
N GLY A 128 0.43 -6.33 -5.04
CA GLY A 128 1.20 -5.12 -4.72
C GLY A 128 0.48 -3.87 -5.17
N ARG A 129 1.20 -2.74 -5.16
CA ARG A 129 0.67 -1.45 -5.61
C ARG A 129 1.11 -1.16 -7.05
N LYS A 130 0.26 -0.44 -7.79
CA LYS A 130 0.59 0.08 -9.13
C LYS A 130 1.42 1.35 -9.04
N ASP A 131 1.15 2.14 -8.01
CA ASP A 131 1.89 3.36 -7.72
C ASP A 131 3.21 3.07 -6.99
N ALA A 132 4.04 4.09 -6.89
CA ALA A 132 5.33 4.02 -6.20
C ALA A 132 5.20 4.03 -4.66
N GLN A 133 3.98 3.93 -4.11
CA GLN A 133 3.78 3.92 -2.67
C GLN A 133 4.27 2.63 -2.04
N VAL A 134 5.03 2.74 -0.97
CA VAL A 134 5.64 1.61 -0.28
C VAL A 134 5.41 1.67 1.22
N LYS A 135 5.39 0.51 1.87
CA LYS A 135 5.42 0.42 3.33
C LYS A 135 6.81 0.00 3.79
N ILE A 136 7.47 0.86 4.57
CA ILE A 136 8.78 0.60 5.15
C ILE A 136 8.68 0.80 6.66
N ARG A 137 8.94 -0.25 7.44
CA ARG A 137 8.85 -0.25 8.90
C ARG A 137 7.50 0.25 9.44
N GLY A 138 6.41 -0.05 8.73
CA GLY A 138 5.05 0.39 9.09
C GLY A 138 4.66 1.78 8.56
N HIS A 139 5.60 2.58 8.08
CA HIS A 139 5.31 3.89 7.50
C HIS A 139 4.87 3.74 6.04
N ARG A 140 3.79 4.43 5.69
CA ARG A 140 3.30 4.58 4.32
C ARG A 140 4.08 5.73 3.68
N ILE A 141 4.85 5.43 2.64
CA ILE A 141 5.77 6.37 2.00
C ILE A 141 5.42 6.45 0.51
N GLU A 142 5.19 7.66 0.04
CA GLU A 142 5.03 7.98 -1.37
C GLU A 142 6.41 8.31 -1.95
N LEU A 143 6.97 7.44 -2.81
CA LEU A 143 8.27 7.72 -3.43
C LEU A 143 8.24 8.99 -4.27
N GLY A 144 7.09 9.29 -4.92
CA GLY A 144 6.89 10.52 -5.66
C GLY A 144 6.93 11.80 -4.83
N GLU A 145 6.61 11.76 -3.53
CA GLU A 145 6.80 12.92 -2.64
C GLU A 145 8.28 13.21 -2.41
N ILE A 146 9.08 12.14 -2.23
CA ILE A 146 10.53 12.26 -2.10
C ILE A 146 11.13 12.83 -3.39
N GLU A 147 10.73 12.28 -4.54
CA GLU A 147 11.18 12.75 -5.85
C GLU A 147 10.82 14.21 -6.06
N LYS A 148 9.59 14.61 -5.72
CA LYS A 148 9.13 16.00 -5.84
C LYS A 148 9.98 16.95 -5.00
N VAL A 149 10.18 16.64 -3.71
CA VAL A 149 10.97 17.50 -2.81
C VAL A 149 12.40 17.65 -3.32
N LEU A 150 13.02 16.57 -3.78
CA LEU A 150 14.39 16.62 -4.30
C LEU A 150 14.46 17.34 -5.66
N SER A 151 13.42 17.24 -6.50
CA SER A 151 13.39 17.95 -7.79
C SER A 151 13.19 19.46 -7.67
N GLU A 152 12.74 19.96 -6.50
CA GLU A 152 12.65 21.40 -6.21
C GLU A 152 14.03 22.03 -5.88
N ASP A 153 15.06 21.22 -5.65
CA ASP A 153 16.43 21.70 -5.42
C ASP A 153 17.11 22.05 -6.76
N GLU A 154 17.55 23.30 -6.91
CA GLU A 154 18.20 23.80 -8.14
C GLU A 154 19.44 23.02 -8.58
N ARG A 155 20.05 22.25 -7.68
CA ARG A 155 21.23 21.40 -7.94
C ARG A 155 20.85 20.07 -8.60
N VAL A 156 19.57 19.74 -8.65
CA VAL A 156 19.05 18.46 -9.13
C VAL A 156 18.43 18.65 -10.51
N GLU A 157 18.94 17.95 -11.53
CA GLU A 157 18.35 17.92 -12.86
C GLU A 157 17.25 16.87 -12.96
N ASP A 158 17.50 15.68 -12.36
CA ASP A 158 16.57 14.56 -12.37
C ASP A 158 16.74 13.70 -11.12
N VAL A 159 15.66 13.05 -10.68
CA VAL A 159 15.66 12.20 -9.49
C VAL A 159 14.76 11.00 -9.67
N CYS A 160 15.19 9.87 -9.14
CA CYS A 160 14.42 8.64 -9.08
C CYS A 160 14.58 7.98 -7.71
N ALA A 161 13.47 7.71 -7.05
CA ALA A 161 13.45 6.98 -5.78
C ALA A 161 12.97 5.54 -6.01
N VAL A 162 13.70 4.56 -5.50
CA VAL A 162 13.37 3.15 -5.62
C VAL A 162 13.50 2.44 -4.28
N VAL A 163 12.71 1.40 -4.06
CA VAL A 163 12.89 0.52 -2.91
C VAL A 163 13.86 -0.58 -3.25
N VAL A 164 14.86 -0.75 -2.42
CA VAL A 164 15.83 -1.84 -2.50
C VAL A 164 15.64 -2.78 -1.30
N GLU A 165 15.66 -4.07 -1.56
CA GLU A 165 15.65 -5.09 -0.51
C GLU A 165 17.07 -5.58 -0.27
N ARG A 166 17.57 -5.38 0.96
CA ARG A 166 18.89 -5.88 1.37
C ARG A 166 18.84 -7.38 1.67
N ALA A 167 20.02 -8.00 1.71
CA ALA A 167 20.18 -9.44 1.99
C ALA A 167 19.50 -9.89 3.32
N ASN A 168 19.34 -8.98 4.27
CA ASN A 168 18.62 -9.21 5.54
C ASN A 168 17.09 -9.01 5.44
N ARG A 169 16.54 -8.85 4.23
CA ARG A 169 15.12 -8.56 3.93
C ARG A 169 14.63 -7.20 4.44
N ASN A 170 15.51 -6.31 4.86
CA ASN A 170 15.13 -4.94 5.17
C ASN A 170 14.94 -4.17 3.87
N LYS A 171 13.82 -3.45 3.78
CA LYS A 171 13.54 -2.52 2.70
C LYS A 171 14.12 -1.16 3.05
N GLU A 172 14.82 -0.56 2.10
CA GLU A 172 15.41 0.78 2.18
C GLU A 172 15.05 1.56 0.92
N ILE A 173 14.97 2.88 1.03
CA ILE A 173 14.81 3.75 -0.12
C ILE A 173 16.18 4.13 -0.63
N LEU A 174 16.43 3.91 -1.91
CA LEU A 174 17.59 4.40 -2.63
C LEU A 174 17.13 5.50 -3.57
N THR A 175 17.69 6.70 -3.39
CA THR A 175 17.44 7.83 -4.27
C THR A 175 18.64 8.01 -5.20
N ILE A 176 18.38 8.09 -6.49
CA ILE A 176 19.35 8.33 -7.55
C ILE A 176 19.10 9.74 -8.05
N VAL A 177 20.14 10.58 -8.01
CA VAL A 177 20.05 12.00 -8.37
C VAL A 177 21.03 12.31 -9.51
N THR A 178 20.54 13.02 -10.52
CA THR A 178 21.37 13.60 -11.58
C THR A 178 21.63 15.08 -11.26
N PRO A 179 22.90 15.52 -11.13
CA PRO A 179 23.19 16.92 -10.85
C PRO A 179 22.93 17.81 -12.05
N ALA A 180 22.36 19.01 -11.82
CA ALA A 180 22.04 20.00 -12.86
C ALA A 180 23.25 20.53 -13.62
N LEU A 181 24.43 20.57 -12.99
CA LEU A 181 25.69 20.96 -13.63
C LEU A 181 26.69 19.81 -13.63
N ARG A 182 27.21 19.46 -14.80
CA ARG A 182 28.24 18.44 -14.90
C ARG A 182 29.51 18.93 -14.20
N GLY A 183 29.85 18.32 -13.07
CA GLY A 183 31.06 18.60 -12.31
C GLY A 183 30.85 19.14 -10.90
N GLU A 184 29.64 19.45 -10.50
CA GLU A 184 29.30 19.70 -9.09
C GLU A 184 29.07 18.37 -8.37
N ASN A 185 29.79 18.17 -7.28
CA ASN A 185 29.50 17.11 -6.34
C ASN A 185 28.23 17.55 -5.56
N VAL A 186 27.10 16.94 -5.87
CA VAL A 186 25.91 17.06 -5.02
C VAL A 186 26.19 16.22 -3.79
N ASP A 187 26.44 16.89 -2.65
CA ASP A 187 26.71 16.22 -1.40
C ASP A 187 25.43 15.56 -0.85
N ALA A 188 25.50 14.25 -0.66
CA ALA A 188 24.37 13.46 -0.16
C ALA A 188 23.89 13.92 1.23
N GLU A 189 24.78 14.44 2.09
CA GLU A 189 24.41 14.96 3.42
C GLU A 189 23.56 16.23 3.29
N SER A 190 23.91 17.12 2.41
CA SER A 190 23.19 18.37 2.14
C SER A 190 21.81 18.15 1.50
N LEU A 191 21.65 17.09 0.69
CA LEU A 191 20.33 16.68 0.18
C LEU A 191 19.48 16.01 1.25
N ALA A 192 20.08 15.26 2.17
CA ALA A 192 19.40 14.68 3.30
C ALA A 192 18.89 15.76 4.29
N GLU A 193 19.61 16.86 4.45
CA GLU A 193 19.17 18.02 5.24
C GLU A 193 17.95 18.68 4.59
N SER A 194 17.91 18.87 3.27
CA SER A 194 16.76 19.39 2.53
C SER A 194 15.51 18.52 2.70
N LEU A 195 15.68 17.18 2.71
CA LEU A 195 14.60 16.24 3.01
C LEU A 195 14.11 16.39 4.46
N SER A 196 15.02 16.50 5.43
CA SER A 196 14.65 16.61 6.85
C SER A 196 13.93 17.91 7.20
N GLU A 197 14.25 19.00 6.53
CA GLU A 197 13.57 20.29 6.68
C GLU A 197 12.14 20.23 6.10
N ASN A 198 11.93 19.47 5.02
CA ASN A 198 10.61 19.28 4.43
C ASN A 198 9.79 18.16 5.10
N GLU A 199 10.40 17.19 5.78
CA GLU A 199 9.71 16.22 6.63
C GLU A 199 8.93 16.92 7.79
N ALA A 200 9.31 18.13 8.17
CA ALA A 200 8.53 18.94 9.10
C ALA A 200 7.18 19.42 8.51
N GLN A 201 7.00 19.33 7.17
CA GLN A 201 5.74 19.61 6.48
C GLN A 201 5.00 18.33 6.04
N VAL A 202 5.67 17.18 5.95
CA VAL A 202 5.03 15.88 5.80
C VAL A 202 4.33 15.57 7.13
N LYS A 203 3.02 15.71 7.16
CA LYS A 203 2.13 15.58 8.30
C LYS A 203 2.60 14.49 9.26
N LYS A 204 3.13 14.89 10.42
CA LYS A 204 3.08 14.03 11.61
C LYS A 204 1.61 13.69 11.83
N PRO A 205 1.25 12.42 12.07
CA PRO A 205 -0.05 12.11 12.62
C PRO A 205 -0.19 13.01 13.88
N HIS A 206 -1.28 13.72 13.98
CA HIS A 206 -1.60 14.46 15.18
C HIS A 206 -1.54 13.50 16.36
N ASP A 207 -0.49 13.62 17.18
CA ASP A 207 -0.46 13.13 18.55
C ASP A 207 -1.40 14.05 19.34
N GLU A 208 -2.69 13.87 19.19
CA GLU A 208 -3.66 14.40 20.13
C GLU A 208 -4.16 13.25 20.99
N GLU A 209 -3.85 13.40 22.26
CA GLU A 209 -4.22 12.61 23.42
C GLU A 209 -5.66 12.06 23.35
N TRP A 210 -5.74 10.77 23.62
CA TRP A 210 -6.97 10.13 24.10
C TRP A 210 -6.88 9.87 25.59
#